data_3bd2ecf90c459620ed506a98c5871ae7
#
_entry.id   3bd2ecf90c459620ed506a98c5871ae7
#
_cell.length_a   1.000
_cell.length_b   1.000
_cell.length_c   1.000
_cell.angle_alpha   90.00
_cell.angle_beta   90.00
_cell.angle_gamma   90.00
#
_symmetry.space_group_name_H-M   'P 1'
#
loop_
_entity.id
_entity.type
_entity.pdbx_description
1 polymer ?
#
loop_
_entity_poly.entity_id
_entity_poly.type
_entity_poly.pdbx_seq_one_letter_code
_entity_poly.pdbx_strand_id
1 'polypeptide(L)'
;MRILFMGTPDFAVASLRRLVEDGHDVCGVFTQPDKPKNRGMKLIAPPVKEYALTQGLHVYQPLKMKDGTALELVRSLAPELIVVAAYGRILPEDILNTPKYGAINVHSSILPKYRGAAPINWAILNGDTVTGVSIMYMAPELDAGDVILCRETAIDPDEDAVALTARLAELGAEALHEAIGQIERGTVTRTAQDHAAHTYAPMLDKSLSPMDFSRSAQQLHDQVRGLVPWPSASMVLAGKPVKVHRTAVGGETSAPAGSVVEADKNGLAIACGDGRLLRVLELQGEGGKRMAAADYLRGHPVPLGL
;
A
#
# COMPACT_ATOMS: atom_id res chain seq x y z
N MET A 1 -28.26 4.03 0.77
CA MET A 1 -27.82 4.51 -0.57
C MET A 1 -27.49 3.32 -1.47
N ARG A 2 -27.75 3.41 -2.79
CA ARG A 2 -27.39 2.41 -3.80
C ARG A 2 -25.98 2.66 -4.30
N ILE A 3 -25.04 1.73 -4.05
CA ILE A 3 -23.61 1.95 -4.25
C ILE A 3 -23.03 0.89 -5.19
N LEU A 4 -22.25 1.32 -6.18
CA LEU A 4 -21.33 0.49 -6.93
C LEU A 4 -19.95 0.59 -6.30
N PHE A 5 -19.39 -0.54 -5.84
CA PHE A 5 -18.06 -0.59 -5.27
C PHE A 5 -17.03 -1.05 -6.32
N MET A 6 -15.86 -0.40 -6.33
CA MET A 6 -14.75 -0.77 -7.21
C MET A 6 -13.46 -0.90 -6.40
N GLY A 7 -12.93 -2.11 -6.30
CA GLY A 7 -11.72 -2.40 -5.51
C GLY A 7 -11.09 -3.73 -5.87
N THR A 8 -9.85 -3.96 -5.48
CA THR A 8 -9.14 -5.19 -5.88
C THR A 8 -8.38 -5.85 -4.71
N PRO A 9 -7.38 -5.22 -4.03
CA PRO A 9 -6.55 -5.85 -3.01
C PRO A 9 -7.21 -5.87 -1.63
N ASP A 10 -6.51 -6.48 -0.68
CA ASP A 10 -6.94 -6.58 0.73
C ASP A 10 -7.30 -5.21 1.34
N PHE A 11 -6.56 -4.15 1.03
CA PHE A 11 -6.88 -2.78 1.47
C PHE A 11 -8.32 -2.38 1.19
N ALA A 12 -8.87 -2.78 0.05
CA ALA A 12 -10.21 -2.41 -0.38
C ALA A 12 -11.32 -3.24 0.30
N VAL A 13 -10.98 -4.39 0.88
CA VAL A 13 -11.95 -5.28 1.53
C VAL A 13 -12.60 -4.61 2.74
N ALA A 14 -11.84 -3.87 3.55
CA ALA A 14 -12.38 -3.17 4.71
C ALA A 14 -13.46 -2.14 4.33
N SER A 15 -13.24 -1.40 3.24
CA SER A 15 -14.24 -0.46 2.71
C SER A 15 -15.51 -1.17 2.24
N LEU A 16 -15.39 -2.27 1.48
CA LEU A 16 -16.55 -3.04 1.03
C LEU A 16 -17.31 -3.66 2.21
N ARG A 17 -16.58 -4.22 3.17
CA ARG A 17 -17.18 -4.76 4.40
C ARG A 17 -18.00 -3.69 5.13
N ARG A 18 -17.44 -2.49 5.29
CA ARG A 18 -18.11 -1.37 5.94
C ARG A 18 -19.40 -0.98 5.24
N LEU A 19 -19.43 -0.93 3.91
CA LEU A 19 -20.66 -0.64 3.15
C LEU A 19 -21.76 -1.69 3.39
N VAL A 20 -21.39 -2.97 3.48
CA VAL A 20 -22.32 -4.06 3.76
C VAL A 20 -22.85 -3.97 5.20
N GLU A 21 -21.98 -3.75 6.19
CA GLU A 21 -22.32 -3.60 7.60
C GLU A 21 -23.22 -2.39 7.86
N ASP A 22 -23.02 -1.29 7.13
CA ASP A 22 -23.86 -0.09 7.20
C ASP A 22 -25.23 -0.27 6.52
N GLY A 23 -25.49 -1.42 5.89
CA GLY A 23 -26.76 -1.75 5.24
C GLY A 23 -27.00 -1.01 3.93
N HIS A 24 -25.95 -0.57 3.25
CA HIS A 24 -26.11 0.01 1.92
C HIS A 24 -26.47 -1.06 0.87
N ASP A 25 -27.25 -0.66 -0.15
CA ASP A 25 -27.52 -1.50 -1.33
C ASP A 25 -26.28 -1.51 -2.25
N VAL A 26 -25.37 -2.49 -2.03
CA VAL A 26 -24.22 -2.69 -2.91
C VAL A 26 -24.70 -3.38 -4.19
N CYS A 27 -25.08 -2.59 -5.19
CA CYS A 27 -25.68 -3.05 -6.45
C CYS A 27 -24.72 -3.82 -7.37
N GLY A 28 -23.42 -3.75 -7.11
CA GLY A 28 -22.39 -4.48 -7.82
C GLY A 28 -21.00 -4.20 -7.26
N VAL A 29 -20.08 -5.12 -7.52
CA VAL A 29 -18.68 -5.02 -7.14
C VAL A 29 -17.80 -5.20 -8.37
N PHE A 30 -17.02 -4.19 -8.71
CA PHE A 30 -16.03 -4.29 -9.78
C PHE A 30 -14.66 -4.64 -9.20
N THR A 31 -14.02 -5.67 -9.75
CA THR A 31 -12.64 -6.03 -9.42
C THR A 31 -11.80 -6.17 -10.68
N GLN A 32 -10.48 -6.17 -10.53
CA GLN A 32 -9.60 -6.63 -11.59
C GLN A 32 -9.84 -8.14 -11.85
N PRO A 33 -9.58 -8.62 -13.09
CA PRO A 33 -9.67 -10.05 -13.40
C PRO A 33 -8.79 -10.91 -12.51
N ASP A 34 -9.17 -12.16 -12.36
CA ASP A 34 -8.38 -13.19 -11.71
C ASP A 34 -7.01 -13.28 -12.39
N LYS A 35 -5.94 -13.37 -11.61
CA LYS A 35 -4.57 -13.41 -12.14
C LYS A 35 -3.92 -14.75 -11.84
N PRO A 36 -3.13 -15.30 -12.79
CA PRO A 36 -2.32 -16.48 -12.51
C PRO A 36 -1.27 -16.15 -11.45
N LYS A 37 -1.17 -16.98 -10.41
CA LYS A 37 -0.21 -16.82 -9.31
C LYS A 37 0.48 -18.17 -9.05
N ASN A 38 1.73 -18.11 -8.57
CA ASN A 38 2.59 -19.26 -8.28
C ASN A 38 3.04 -20.07 -9.51
N ARG A 39 3.96 -21.03 -9.27
CA ARG A 39 4.56 -21.88 -10.32
C ARG A 39 3.53 -22.72 -11.10
N GLY A 40 2.34 -22.96 -10.55
CA GLY A 40 1.26 -23.73 -11.20
C GLY A 40 0.29 -22.89 -12.04
N MET A 41 0.50 -21.58 -12.21
CA MET A 41 -0.38 -20.67 -12.98
C MET A 41 -1.87 -20.77 -12.60
N LYS A 42 -2.17 -21.19 -11.36
CA LYS A 42 -3.55 -21.22 -10.85
C LYS A 42 -4.12 -19.82 -10.80
N LEU A 43 -5.29 -19.63 -11.39
CA LEU A 43 -6.02 -18.36 -11.28
C LEU A 43 -6.44 -18.14 -9.83
N ILE A 44 -6.06 -16.99 -9.30
CA ILE A 44 -6.42 -16.56 -7.95
C ILE A 44 -7.32 -15.35 -8.06
N ALA A 45 -8.47 -15.44 -7.40
CA ALA A 45 -9.41 -14.33 -7.31
C ALA A 45 -8.80 -13.17 -6.50
N PRO A 46 -9.13 -11.91 -6.83
CA PRO A 46 -8.81 -10.78 -5.97
C PRO A 46 -9.50 -10.89 -4.60
N PRO A 47 -8.88 -10.41 -3.52
CA PRO A 47 -9.47 -10.44 -2.17
C PRO A 47 -10.88 -9.83 -2.09
N VAL A 48 -11.11 -8.72 -2.80
CA VAL A 48 -12.44 -8.10 -2.89
C VAL A 48 -13.47 -9.04 -3.52
N LYS A 49 -13.11 -9.78 -4.57
CA LYS A 49 -14.00 -10.78 -5.19
C LYS A 49 -14.33 -11.90 -4.20
N GLU A 50 -13.32 -12.43 -3.51
CA GLU A 50 -13.53 -13.50 -2.53
C GLU A 50 -14.51 -13.05 -1.44
N TYR A 51 -14.28 -11.86 -0.85
CA TYR A 51 -15.17 -11.31 0.15
C TYR A 51 -16.60 -11.07 -0.39
N ALA A 52 -16.72 -10.42 -1.56
CA ALA A 52 -18.01 -10.10 -2.17
C ALA A 52 -18.89 -11.36 -2.39
N LEU A 53 -18.28 -12.45 -2.86
CA LEU A 53 -18.97 -13.72 -3.06
C LEU A 53 -19.47 -14.32 -1.75
N THR A 54 -18.72 -14.19 -0.63
CA THR A 54 -19.20 -14.64 0.69
C THR A 54 -20.43 -13.87 1.17
N GLN A 55 -20.60 -12.62 0.69
CA GLN A 55 -21.74 -11.77 1.02
C GLN A 55 -22.89 -11.89 0.00
N GLY A 56 -22.80 -12.78 -0.99
CA GLY A 56 -23.80 -12.94 -2.05
C GLY A 56 -23.88 -11.75 -3.01
N LEU A 57 -22.85 -10.91 -3.09
CA LEU A 57 -22.82 -9.75 -3.97
C LEU A 57 -22.45 -10.13 -5.40
N HIS A 58 -23.03 -9.43 -6.37
CA HIS A 58 -22.69 -9.59 -7.77
C HIS A 58 -21.32 -8.98 -8.10
N VAL A 59 -20.40 -9.80 -8.63
CA VAL A 59 -19.05 -9.38 -9.00
C VAL A 59 -18.90 -9.31 -10.51
N TYR A 60 -18.35 -8.21 -10.98
CA TYR A 60 -18.05 -7.95 -12.37
C TYR A 60 -16.55 -7.67 -12.55
N GLN A 61 -15.97 -8.16 -13.63
CA GLN A 61 -14.53 -8.01 -13.94
C GLN A 61 -14.33 -7.43 -15.33
N PRO A 62 -14.68 -6.15 -15.58
CA PRO A 62 -14.54 -5.53 -16.89
C PRO A 62 -13.07 -5.57 -17.36
N LEU A 63 -12.83 -6.06 -18.56
CA LEU A 63 -11.48 -6.09 -19.15
C LEU A 63 -11.02 -4.70 -19.61
N LYS A 64 -11.96 -3.89 -20.05
CA LYS A 64 -11.72 -2.51 -20.53
C LYS A 64 -12.73 -1.56 -19.88
N MET A 65 -12.29 -0.33 -19.63
CA MET A 65 -13.13 0.72 -19.05
C MET A 65 -13.56 1.77 -20.09
N LYS A 66 -12.94 1.78 -21.29
CA LYS A 66 -13.12 2.82 -22.32
C LYS A 66 -13.85 2.35 -23.58
N ASP A 67 -14.29 1.10 -23.66
CA ASP A 67 -14.96 0.54 -24.84
C ASP A 67 -16.50 0.66 -24.81
N GLY A 68 -17.04 1.33 -23.80
CA GLY A 68 -18.46 1.52 -23.61
C GLY A 68 -19.16 0.44 -22.81
N THR A 69 -18.66 -0.80 -22.79
CA THR A 69 -19.31 -1.93 -22.10
C THR A 69 -19.39 -1.72 -20.59
N ALA A 70 -18.33 -1.19 -19.98
CA ALA A 70 -18.32 -0.88 -18.56
C ALA A 70 -19.31 0.26 -18.23
N LEU A 71 -19.43 1.27 -19.08
CA LEU A 71 -20.39 2.36 -18.90
C LEU A 71 -21.84 1.87 -18.99
N GLU A 72 -22.16 1.02 -19.96
CA GLU A 72 -23.50 0.42 -20.07
C GLU A 72 -23.85 -0.41 -18.84
N LEU A 73 -22.90 -1.16 -18.32
CA LEU A 73 -23.08 -1.92 -17.10
C LEU A 73 -23.32 -1.01 -15.89
N VAL A 74 -22.53 0.07 -15.73
CA VAL A 74 -22.74 1.05 -14.65
C VAL A 74 -24.14 1.68 -14.77
N ARG A 75 -24.56 2.07 -15.97
CA ARG A 75 -25.91 2.62 -16.20
C ARG A 75 -27.01 1.63 -15.85
N SER A 76 -26.85 0.35 -16.21
CA SER A 76 -27.85 -0.70 -15.89
C SER A 76 -27.95 -0.98 -14.39
N LEU A 77 -26.85 -0.86 -13.66
CA LEU A 77 -26.83 -1.00 -12.20
C LEU A 77 -27.43 0.22 -11.49
N ALA A 78 -27.50 1.37 -12.17
CA ALA A 78 -28.05 2.63 -11.68
C ALA A 78 -27.60 3.01 -10.25
N PRO A 79 -26.30 3.08 -9.96
CA PRO A 79 -25.82 3.48 -8.65
C PRO A 79 -26.08 4.96 -8.37
N GLU A 80 -26.35 5.32 -7.13
CA GLU A 80 -26.38 6.71 -6.66
C GLU A 80 -25.00 7.26 -6.36
N LEU A 81 -24.05 6.39 -6.01
CA LEU A 81 -22.66 6.71 -5.71
C LEU A 81 -21.75 5.58 -6.20
N ILE A 82 -20.57 5.93 -6.72
CA ILE A 82 -19.48 4.97 -6.90
C ILE A 82 -18.47 5.17 -5.77
N VAL A 83 -18.07 4.08 -5.11
CA VAL A 83 -16.98 4.04 -4.13
C VAL A 83 -15.81 3.26 -4.70
N VAL A 84 -14.65 3.88 -4.73
CA VAL A 84 -13.42 3.29 -5.26
C VAL A 84 -12.41 3.14 -4.11
N ALA A 85 -11.74 2.00 -4.03
CA ALA A 85 -10.60 1.76 -3.15
C ALA A 85 -9.59 0.86 -3.85
N ALA A 86 -8.43 1.38 -4.20
CA ALA A 86 -7.34 0.63 -4.86
C ALA A 86 -7.83 -0.28 -6.02
N TYR A 87 -8.67 0.23 -6.90
CA TYR A 87 -9.22 -0.53 -8.02
C TYR A 87 -8.16 -0.85 -9.08
N GLY A 88 -7.18 0.06 -9.26
CA GLY A 88 -6.05 -0.12 -10.17
C GLY A 88 -6.39 0.06 -11.65
N ARG A 89 -7.43 0.83 -11.96
CA ARG A 89 -7.78 1.27 -13.32
C ARG A 89 -8.21 2.71 -13.34
N ILE A 90 -7.86 3.41 -14.42
CA ILE A 90 -8.35 4.75 -14.69
C ILE A 90 -9.81 4.66 -15.13
N LEU A 91 -10.66 5.40 -14.46
CA LEU A 91 -12.10 5.49 -14.81
C LEU A 91 -12.33 6.65 -15.78
N PRO A 92 -13.04 6.40 -16.91
CA PRO A 92 -13.48 7.44 -17.79
C PRO A 92 -14.43 8.43 -17.11
N GLU A 93 -14.42 9.67 -17.57
CA GLU A 93 -15.22 10.75 -17.00
C GLU A 93 -16.74 10.48 -17.07
N ASP A 94 -17.21 9.85 -18.14
CA ASP A 94 -18.60 9.44 -18.31
C ASP A 94 -19.06 8.42 -17.23
N ILE A 95 -18.16 7.53 -16.79
CA ILE A 95 -18.44 6.63 -15.66
C ILE A 95 -18.47 7.42 -14.35
N LEU A 96 -17.50 8.32 -14.11
CA LEU A 96 -17.43 9.13 -12.89
C LEU A 96 -18.68 10.01 -12.70
N ASN A 97 -19.23 10.53 -13.79
CA ASN A 97 -20.38 11.44 -13.79
C ASN A 97 -21.73 10.73 -13.91
N THR A 98 -21.77 9.41 -14.06
CA THR A 98 -23.04 8.67 -14.17
C THR A 98 -23.87 8.70 -12.89
N PRO A 99 -23.31 8.47 -11.66
CA PRO A 99 -24.09 8.49 -10.44
C PRO A 99 -24.48 9.91 -10.02
N LYS A 100 -25.63 10.04 -9.37
CA LYS A 100 -26.13 11.33 -8.82
C LYS A 100 -25.13 12.03 -7.91
N TYR A 101 -24.44 11.26 -7.08
CA TYR A 101 -23.46 11.77 -6.13
C TYR A 101 -22.00 11.62 -6.60
N GLY A 102 -21.81 11.19 -7.87
CA GLY A 102 -20.48 11.05 -8.47
C GLY A 102 -19.72 9.83 -7.99
N ALA A 103 -18.42 9.92 -7.99
CA ALA A 103 -17.50 8.87 -7.56
C ALA A 103 -16.53 9.41 -6.50
N ILE A 104 -16.36 8.65 -5.41
CA ILE A 104 -15.38 8.96 -4.36
C ILE A 104 -14.33 7.86 -4.25
N ASN A 105 -13.13 8.22 -3.82
CA ASN A 105 -12.02 7.30 -3.63
C ASN A 105 -11.52 7.33 -2.19
N VAL A 106 -11.22 6.14 -1.65
CA VAL A 106 -10.49 5.96 -0.39
C VAL A 106 -9.01 5.92 -0.72
N HIS A 107 -8.32 7.04 -0.54
CA HIS A 107 -6.91 7.19 -0.86
C HIS A 107 -6.05 7.12 0.41
N SER A 108 -5.02 6.27 0.42
CA SER A 108 -4.20 5.98 1.60
C SER A 108 -3.04 6.95 1.78
N SER A 109 -3.33 8.26 1.74
CA SER A 109 -2.42 9.34 2.12
C SER A 109 -3.19 10.57 2.60
N ILE A 110 -2.45 11.52 3.17
CA ILE A 110 -2.92 12.87 3.46
C ILE A 110 -2.70 13.72 2.21
N LEU A 111 -3.73 13.79 1.35
CA LEU A 111 -3.66 14.58 0.11
C LEU A 111 -3.45 16.08 0.44
N PRO A 112 -2.68 16.82 -0.39
CA PRO A 112 -2.21 16.47 -1.73
C PRO A 112 -0.91 15.65 -1.80
N LYS A 113 -0.34 15.23 -0.68
CA LYS A 113 0.87 14.39 -0.69
C LYS A 113 0.57 12.97 -1.16
N TYR A 114 1.52 12.39 -1.88
CA TYR A 114 1.50 10.98 -2.29
C TYR A 114 0.31 10.60 -3.18
N ARG A 115 -0.02 11.43 -4.17
CA ARG A 115 -0.90 10.99 -5.27
C ARG A 115 -0.25 9.80 -5.99
N GLY A 116 -1.03 8.81 -6.41
CA GLY A 116 -0.53 7.69 -7.21
C GLY A 116 -0.65 6.32 -6.57
N ALA A 117 0.24 5.39 -6.95
CA ALA A 117 0.01 3.96 -6.80
C ALA A 117 0.45 3.35 -5.46
N ALA A 118 1.43 3.95 -4.76
CA ALA A 118 2.04 3.34 -3.58
C ALA A 118 2.23 4.32 -2.40
N PRO A 119 1.20 5.13 -2.03
CA PRO A 119 1.32 6.17 -1.01
C PRO A 119 1.80 5.65 0.35
N ILE A 120 1.34 4.48 0.79
CA ILE A 120 1.71 3.86 2.07
C ILE A 120 3.21 3.57 2.12
N ASN A 121 3.72 2.93 1.06
CA ASN A 121 5.13 2.59 0.98
C ASN A 121 6.02 3.84 0.96
N TRP A 122 5.65 4.84 0.16
CA TRP A 122 6.43 6.05 0.02
C TRP A 122 6.43 6.92 1.28
N ALA A 123 5.36 6.94 2.06
CA ALA A 123 5.36 7.60 3.37
C ALA A 123 6.43 6.98 4.30
N ILE A 124 6.53 5.65 4.33
CA ILE A 124 7.56 4.95 5.11
C ILE A 124 8.96 5.19 4.52
N LEU A 125 9.13 5.03 3.21
CA LEU A 125 10.44 5.20 2.53
C LEU A 125 11.02 6.60 2.69
N ASN A 126 10.17 7.60 2.83
CA ASN A 126 10.57 8.99 3.06
C ASN A 126 10.77 9.32 4.55
N GLY A 127 10.52 8.37 5.45
CA GLY A 127 10.70 8.56 6.90
C GLY A 127 9.62 9.42 7.54
N ASP A 128 8.42 9.51 6.93
CA ASP A 128 7.30 10.22 7.55
C ASP A 128 6.90 9.54 8.86
N THR A 129 6.58 10.35 9.86
CA THR A 129 6.11 9.88 11.18
C THR A 129 4.57 9.93 11.30
N VAL A 130 3.90 10.55 10.33
CA VAL A 130 2.44 10.68 10.25
C VAL A 130 2.01 10.39 8.82
N THR A 131 0.93 9.67 8.68
CA THR A 131 0.22 9.43 7.43
C THR A 131 -1.29 9.43 7.68
N GLY A 132 -2.09 9.00 6.72
CA GLY A 132 -3.53 8.95 6.91
C GLY A 132 -4.29 8.45 5.70
N VAL A 133 -5.58 8.70 5.71
CA VAL A 133 -6.49 8.40 4.61
C VAL A 133 -7.28 9.64 4.25
N SER A 134 -7.42 9.91 2.96
CA SER A 134 -8.29 10.95 2.42
C SER A 134 -9.45 10.33 1.65
N ILE A 135 -10.67 10.74 1.96
CA ILE A 135 -11.83 10.48 1.11
C ILE A 135 -11.96 11.69 0.18
N MET A 136 -11.92 11.45 -1.12
CA MET A 136 -11.94 12.50 -2.11
C MET A 136 -12.91 12.19 -3.26
N TYR A 137 -13.47 13.20 -3.91
CA TYR A 137 -14.13 13.03 -5.19
C TYR A 137 -13.10 12.69 -6.28
N MET A 138 -13.45 11.78 -7.15
CA MET A 138 -12.59 11.46 -8.29
C MET A 138 -12.69 12.54 -9.35
N ALA A 139 -11.56 12.82 -9.99
CA ALA A 139 -11.40 13.75 -11.08
C ALA A 139 -10.67 13.08 -12.26
N PRO A 140 -10.66 13.68 -13.46
CA PRO A 140 -9.90 13.13 -14.58
C PRO A 140 -8.39 13.05 -14.33
N GLU A 141 -7.84 14.01 -13.57
CA GLU A 141 -6.45 13.99 -13.13
C GLU A 141 -6.29 13.04 -11.93
N LEU A 142 -5.18 12.29 -11.91
CA LEU A 142 -4.89 11.27 -10.90
C LEU A 142 -4.87 11.86 -9.48
N ASP A 143 -5.75 11.36 -8.63
CA ASP A 143 -5.87 11.68 -7.21
C ASP A 143 -5.90 13.20 -6.90
N ALA A 144 -6.43 14.01 -7.84
CA ALA A 144 -6.42 15.48 -7.78
C ALA A 144 -7.76 16.12 -7.39
N GLY A 145 -8.81 15.34 -7.21
CA GLY A 145 -10.15 15.85 -6.88
C GLY A 145 -10.26 16.38 -5.45
N ASP A 146 -11.39 17.04 -5.18
CA ASP A 146 -11.66 17.68 -3.90
C ASP A 146 -11.71 16.66 -2.75
N VAL A 147 -11.03 16.97 -1.66
CA VAL A 147 -11.06 16.17 -0.43
C VAL A 147 -12.33 16.47 0.36
N ILE A 148 -13.03 15.41 0.79
CA ILE A 148 -14.22 15.47 1.65
C ILE A 148 -13.80 15.36 3.10
N LEU A 149 -12.93 14.39 3.39
CA LEU A 149 -12.54 14.03 4.75
C LEU A 149 -11.11 13.52 4.75
N CYS A 150 -10.34 13.90 5.76
CA CYS A 150 -9.02 13.35 6.01
C CYS A 150 -8.96 12.83 7.46
N ARG A 151 -8.30 11.69 7.66
CA ARG A 151 -7.98 11.10 8.96
C ARG A 151 -6.49 10.80 9.02
N GLU A 152 -5.83 11.40 10.00
CA GLU A 152 -4.39 11.23 10.24
C GLU A 152 -4.14 10.13 11.26
N THR A 153 -2.97 9.51 11.17
CA THR A 153 -2.46 8.55 12.16
C THR A 153 -0.94 8.56 12.18
N ALA A 154 -0.35 8.32 13.34
CA ALA A 154 1.10 8.16 13.45
C ALA A 154 1.56 6.88 12.74
N ILE A 155 2.79 6.87 12.21
CA ILE A 155 3.51 5.68 11.75
C ILE A 155 4.41 5.24 12.90
N ASP A 156 4.25 4.00 13.38
CA ASP A 156 5.15 3.45 14.38
C ASP A 156 6.57 3.28 13.79
N PRO A 157 7.64 3.60 14.56
CA PRO A 157 9.01 3.51 14.06
C PRO A 157 9.42 2.15 13.47
N ASP A 158 8.86 1.06 13.97
CA ASP A 158 9.16 -0.30 13.50
C ASP A 158 8.03 -0.92 12.63
N GLU A 159 6.95 -0.17 12.38
CA GLU A 159 5.80 -0.63 11.59
C GLU A 159 6.20 -0.77 10.11
N ASP A 160 5.94 -1.94 9.54
CA ASP A 160 6.18 -2.18 8.12
C ASP A 160 4.96 -1.82 7.24
N ALA A 161 5.17 -1.80 5.93
CA ALA A 161 4.13 -1.44 4.98
C ALA A 161 2.92 -2.39 5.01
N VAL A 162 3.09 -3.65 5.43
CA VAL A 162 1.98 -4.61 5.53
C VAL A 162 1.09 -4.27 6.71
N ALA A 163 1.69 -4.03 7.89
CA ALA A 163 0.95 -3.66 9.10
C ALA A 163 0.26 -2.30 8.93
N LEU A 164 0.97 -1.30 8.37
CA LEU A 164 0.41 0.02 8.10
C LEU A 164 -0.75 -0.05 7.09
N THR A 165 -0.64 -0.88 6.04
CA THR A 165 -1.72 -1.07 5.06
C THR A 165 -2.98 -1.61 5.72
N ALA A 166 -2.86 -2.61 6.59
CA ALA A 166 -4.00 -3.17 7.30
C ALA A 166 -4.68 -2.12 8.20
N ARG A 167 -3.90 -1.33 8.93
CA ARG A 167 -4.41 -0.29 9.81
C ARG A 167 -5.07 0.87 9.05
N LEU A 168 -4.46 1.30 7.93
CA LEU A 168 -5.05 2.34 7.07
C LEU A 168 -6.30 1.86 6.33
N ALA A 169 -6.44 0.55 6.06
CA ALA A 169 -7.67 0.00 5.49
C ALA A 169 -8.86 0.17 6.45
N GLU A 170 -8.67 -0.11 7.74
CA GLU A 170 -9.72 0.09 8.75
C GLU A 170 -10.02 1.59 8.96
N LEU A 171 -8.99 2.42 9.08
CA LEU A 171 -9.15 3.88 9.18
C LEU A 171 -9.90 4.46 7.96
N GLY A 172 -9.61 3.93 6.77
CA GLY A 172 -10.28 4.30 5.53
C GLY A 172 -11.74 3.88 5.49
N ALA A 173 -12.07 2.71 6.04
CA ALA A 173 -13.45 2.24 6.15
C ALA A 173 -14.28 3.13 7.11
N GLU A 174 -13.70 3.55 8.24
CA GLU A 174 -14.34 4.48 9.17
C GLU A 174 -14.54 5.86 8.53
N ALA A 175 -13.52 6.39 7.86
CA ALA A 175 -13.60 7.66 7.15
C ALA A 175 -14.65 7.62 6.02
N LEU A 176 -14.74 6.50 5.30
CA LEU A 176 -15.74 6.28 4.25
C LEU A 176 -17.17 6.32 4.80
N HIS A 177 -17.43 5.63 5.92
CA HIS A 177 -18.72 5.67 6.61
C HIS A 177 -19.16 7.11 6.92
N GLU A 178 -18.27 7.90 7.50
CA GLU A 178 -18.57 9.29 7.84
C GLU A 178 -18.81 10.15 6.59
N ALA A 179 -17.98 9.99 5.55
CA ALA A 179 -18.12 10.74 4.31
C ALA A 179 -19.44 10.43 3.58
N ILE A 180 -19.85 9.17 3.52
CA ILE A 180 -21.14 8.77 2.94
C ILE A 180 -22.30 9.37 3.75
N GLY A 181 -22.22 9.36 5.08
CA GLY A 181 -23.21 9.99 5.92
C GLY A 181 -23.33 11.50 5.69
N GLN A 182 -22.23 12.21 5.42
CA GLN A 182 -22.26 13.63 5.03
C GLN A 182 -22.90 13.82 3.65
N ILE A 183 -22.61 12.94 2.68
CA ILE A 183 -23.21 13.00 1.35
C ILE A 183 -24.74 12.78 1.43
N GLU A 184 -25.20 11.78 2.18
CA GLU A 184 -26.62 11.49 2.36
C GLU A 184 -27.41 12.65 3.01
N ARG A 185 -26.80 13.31 3.98
CA ARG A 185 -27.39 14.47 4.65
C ARG A 185 -27.27 15.77 3.84
N GLY A 186 -26.52 15.77 2.74
CA GLY A 186 -26.24 16.99 1.96
C GLY A 186 -25.35 18.00 2.72
N THR A 187 -24.55 17.54 3.68
CA THR A 187 -23.66 18.38 4.53
C THR A 187 -22.21 18.26 4.14
N VAL A 188 -21.91 17.58 3.04
CA VAL A 188 -20.54 17.38 2.55
C VAL A 188 -19.88 18.71 2.20
N THR A 189 -18.68 18.93 2.73
CA THR A 189 -17.81 20.03 2.34
C THR A 189 -16.72 19.51 1.42
N ARG A 190 -16.47 20.22 0.32
CA ARG A 190 -15.43 19.89 -0.64
C ARG A 190 -14.28 20.87 -0.49
N THR A 191 -13.10 20.38 -0.21
CA THR A 191 -11.87 21.17 -0.10
C THR A 191 -10.99 20.90 -1.31
N ALA A 192 -10.80 21.91 -2.15
CA ALA A 192 -9.88 21.81 -3.29
C ALA A 192 -8.45 21.55 -2.79
N GLN A 193 -7.72 20.68 -3.46
CA GLN A 193 -6.32 20.41 -3.13
C GLN A 193 -5.43 21.57 -3.58
N ASP A 194 -4.40 21.87 -2.79
CA ASP A 194 -3.30 22.73 -3.23
C ASP A 194 -2.41 21.96 -4.23
N HIS A 195 -2.62 22.24 -5.52
CA HIS A 195 -1.88 21.59 -6.59
C HIS A 195 -0.38 21.95 -6.59
N ALA A 196 0.04 23.04 -5.94
CA ALA A 196 1.46 23.38 -5.81
C ALA A 196 2.19 22.53 -4.76
N ALA A 197 1.45 21.98 -3.78
CA ALA A 197 1.98 21.17 -2.69
C ALA A 197 1.91 19.65 -2.93
N HIS A 198 1.44 19.22 -4.11
CA HIS A 198 1.30 17.78 -4.37
C HIS A 198 2.66 17.06 -4.52
N THR A 199 2.68 15.81 -4.11
CA THR A 199 3.79 14.89 -4.39
C THR A 199 3.24 13.59 -5.00
N TYR A 200 4.09 12.85 -5.73
CA TYR A 200 3.71 11.58 -6.33
C TYR A 200 4.33 10.39 -5.59
N ALA A 201 3.57 9.31 -5.52
CA ALA A 201 3.96 8.00 -5.02
C ALA A 201 3.88 6.98 -6.17
N PRO A 202 4.93 6.87 -7.01
CA PRO A 202 4.94 5.96 -8.14
C PRO A 202 4.87 4.51 -7.69
N MET A 203 4.52 3.61 -8.62
CA MET A 203 4.62 2.17 -8.37
C MET A 203 6.03 1.81 -7.93
N LEU A 204 6.12 0.89 -6.95
CA LEU A 204 7.40 0.32 -6.56
C LEU A 204 7.96 -0.54 -7.71
N ASP A 205 9.28 -0.61 -7.78
CA ASP A 205 9.99 -1.48 -8.69
C ASP A 205 11.25 -2.08 -8.05
N LYS A 206 11.91 -3.00 -8.74
CA LYS A 206 13.09 -3.70 -8.22
C LYS A 206 14.33 -2.83 -8.07
N SER A 207 14.40 -1.66 -8.70
CA SER A 207 15.52 -0.73 -8.57
C SER A 207 15.63 -0.15 -7.16
N LEU A 208 14.52 -0.16 -6.41
CA LEU A 208 14.47 0.25 -5.01
C LEU A 208 15.07 -0.77 -4.03
N SER A 209 15.31 -2.02 -4.49
CA SER A 209 15.75 -3.11 -3.61
C SER A 209 17.18 -2.97 -3.07
N PRO A 210 18.21 -2.59 -3.87
CA PRO A 210 19.60 -2.56 -3.40
C PRO A 210 19.77 -1.59 -2.23
N MET A 211 20.41 -2.07 -1.15
CA MET A 211 20.76 -1.26 0.01
C MET A 211 22.11 -0.57 -0.22
N ASP A 212 22.12 0.74 -0.05
CA ASP A 212 23.35 1.56 -0.10
C ASP A 212 23.72 1.97 1.32
N PHE A 213 24.71 1.32 1.88
CA PHE A 213 25.18 1.56 3.25
C PHE A 213 25.88 2.90 3.46
N SER A 214 26.12 3.70 2.43
CA SER A 214 26.53 5.10 2.59
C SER A 214 25.42 5.99 3.18
N ARG A 215 24.17 5.53 3.14
CA ARG A 215 23.01 6.17 3.75
C ARG A 215 22.96 5.95 5.26
N SER A 216 22.09 6.68 5.97
CA SER A 216 21.92 6.51 7.41
C SER A 216 21.23 5.18 7.75
N ALA A 217 21.48 4.68 8.98
CA ALA A 217 20.83 3.48 9.49
C ALA A 217 19.31 3.60 9.48
N GLN A 218 18.75 4.78 9.80
CA GLN A 218 17.32 5.04 9.76
C GLN A 218 16.78 4.94 8.33
N GLN A 219 17.43 5.53 7.35
CA GLN A 219 16.98 5.47 5.95
C GLN A 219 16.98 4.04 5.41
N LEU A 220 17.93 3.21 5.82
CA LEU A 220 17.99 1.81 5.43
C LEU A 220 16.93 0.96 6.16
N HIS A 221 16.68 1.28 7.43
CA HIS A 221 15.59 0.68 8.18
C HIS A 221 14.23 0.99 7.53
N ASP A 222 14.00 2.24 7.15
CA ASP A 222 12.80 2.68 6.44
C ASP A 222 12.67 2.03 5.06
N GLN A 223 13.78 1.85 4.34
CA GLN A 223 13.81 1.12 3.08
C GLN A 223 13.36 -0.34 3.28
N VAL A 224 13.86 -1.03 4.30
CA VAL A 224 13.48 -2.42 4.58
C VAL A 224 12.00 -2.53 4.90
N ARG A 225 11.50 -1.75 5.86
CA ARG A 225 10.09 -1.81 6.30
C ARG A 225 9.11 -1.28 5.27
N GLY A 226 9.53 -0.33 4.42
CA GLY A 226 8.71 0.24 3.34
C GLY A 226 8.61 -0.65 2.10
N LEU A 227 9.56 -1.57 1.87
CA LEU A 227 9.60 -2.43 0.69
C LEU A 227 9.05 -3.85 0.91
N VAL A 228 8.60 -4.20 2.10
CA VAL A 228 7.91 -5.48 2.32
C VAL A 228 6.46 -5.40 1.86
N PRO A 229 5.89 -6.48 1.32
CA PRO A 229 6.53 -7.77 1.01
C PRO A 229 7.27 -7.76 -0.33
N TRP A 230 7.12 -6.72 -1.12
CA TRP A 230 7.71 -6.60 -2.46
C TRP A 230 8.09 -5.13 -2.73
N PRO A 231 9.24 -4.87 -3.40
CA PRO A 231 10.22 -5.83 -3.94
C PRO A 231 11.15 -6.46 -2.90
N SER A 232 11.10 -6.05 -1.65
CA SER A 232 12.00 -6.33 -0.53
C SER A 232 13.38 -5.68 -0.72
N ALA A 233 13.97 -5.16 0.35
CA ALA A 233 15.34 -4.68 0.33
C ALA A 233 16.31 -5.86 0.13
N SER A 234 17.46 -5.60 -0.49
CA SER A 234 18.47 -6.62 -0.77
C SER A 234 19.89 -6.07 -0.64
N MET A 235 20.81 -6.96 -0.27
CA MET A 235 22.24 -6.66 -0.21
C MET A 235 23.05 -7.87 -0.67
N VAL A 236 24.34 -7.68 -0.88
CA VAL A 236 25.30 -8.76 -1.08
C VAL A 236 26.00 -9.03 0.25
N LEU A 237 25.89 -10.23 0.77
CA LEU A 237 26.53 -10.65 2.02
C LEU A 237 27.51 -11.79 1.73
N ALA A 238 28.79 -11.56 2.00
CA ALA A 238 29.89 -12.47 1.66
C ALA A 238 29.79 -13.03 0.22
N GLY A 239 29.58 -12.15 -0.75
CA GLY A 239 29.47 -12.47 -2.18
C GLY A 239 28.13 -13.13 -2.61
N LYS A 240 27.16 -13.30 -1.73
CA LYS A 240 25.87 -13.91 -2.03
C LYS A 240 24.72 -12.88 -1.90
N PRO A 241 23.78 -12.84 -2.85
CA PRO A 241 22.61 -11.98 -2.73
C PRO A 241 21.68 -12.50 -1.64
N VAL A 242 21.23 -11.58 -0.76
CA VAL A 242 20.24 -11.87 0.27
C VAL A 242 19.17 -10.79 0.27
N LYS A 243 17.93 -11.17 0.57
CA LYS A 243 16.86 -10.22 0.87
C LYS A 243 16.85 -9.94 2.36
N VAL A 244 16.60 -8.68 2.72
CA VAL A 244 16.47 -8.23 4.11
C VAL A 244 15.00 -7.95 4.37
N HIS A 245 14.45 -8.55 5.42
CA HIS A 245 13.02 -8.47 5.73
C HIS A 245 12.70 -7.72 7.01
N ARG A 246 13.66 -7.67 7.95
CA ARG A 246 13.49 -6.94 9.21
C ARG A 246 14.84 -6.46 9.73
N THR A 247 14.85 -5.23 10.20
CA THR A 247 16.04 -4.58 10.78
C THR A 247 15.66 -3.81 12.03
N ALA A 248 16.67 -3.31 12.72
CA ALA A 248 16.54 -2.30 13.77
C ALA A 248 17.75 -1.36 13.70
N VAL A 249 17.54 -0.09 14.07
CA VAL A 249 18.62 0.88 14.18
C VAL A 249 19.43 0.56 15.46
N GLY A 250 20.75 0.38 15.32
CA GLY A 250 21.65 0.05 16.40
C GLY A 250 22.39 1.26 17.00
N GLY A 251 23.36 0.97 17.84
CA GLY A 251 24.24 1.98 18.45
C GLY A 251 25.23 2.58 17.48
N GLU A 252 26.11 3.46 18.01
CA GLU A 252 27.17 4.11 17.24
C GLU A 252 28.32 3.14 16.94
N THR A 253 29.06 3.45 15.86
CA THR A 253 30.24 2.72 15.44
C THR A 253 31.20 3.67 14.70
N SER A 254 32.50 3.40 14.81
CA SER A 254 33.54 4.06 14.00
C SER A 254 33.97 3.25 12.77
N ALA A 255 33.33 2.09 12.55
CA ALA A 255 33.65 1.26 11.39
C ALA A 255 33.21 1.96 10.07
N PRO A 256 33.94 1.78 8.97
CA PRO A 256 33.55 2.33 7.67
C PRO A 256 32.16 1.83 7.24
N ALA A 257 31.39 2.67 6.56
CA ALA A 257 30.09 2.32 6.01
C ALA A 257 30.16 1.06 5.12
N GLY A 258 29.21 0.15 5.31
CA GLY A 258 29.19 -1.14 4.63
C GLY A 258 29.97 -2.26 5.34
N SER A 259 30.78 -1.94 6.36
CA SER A 259 31.54 -2.96 7.10
C SER A 259 30.62 -3.79 7.97
N VAL A 260 30.80 -5.11 7.95
CA VAL A 260 30.17 -6.04 8.89
C VAL A 260 30.88 -5.93 10.23
N VAL A 261 30.18 -5.45 11.26
CA VAL A 261 30.71 -5.23 12.62
C VAL A 261 30.40 -6.41 13.54
N GLU A 262 29.24 -7.02 13.37
CA GLU A 262 28.84 -8.23 14.12
C GLU A 262 28.28 -9.26 13.13
N ALA A 263 28.71 -10.51 13.27
CA ALA A 263 28.20 -11.64 12.47
C ALA A 263 28.37 -12.95 13.27
N ASP A 264 27.51 -13.12 14.29
CA ASP A 264 27.61 -14.24 15.23
C ASP A 264 26.22 -14.73 15.71
N LYS A 265 26.21 -15.46 16.83
CA LYS A 265 24.98 -15.96 17.47
C LYS A 265 24.00 -14.84 17.91
N ASN A 266 24.47 -13.61 18.04
CA ASN A 266 23.65 -12.45 18.44
C ASN A 266 23.02 -11.76 17.22
N GLY A 267 23.48 -12.09 15.99
CA GLY A 267 22.93 -11.59 14.75
C GLY A 267 23.97 -10.95 13.82
N LEU A 268 23.49 -10.10 12.93
CA LEU A 268 24.26 -9.39 11.94
C LEU A 268 24.08 -7.88 12.15
N ALA A 269 25.20 -7.14 12.24
CA ALA A 269 25.18 -5.69 12.29
C ALA A 269 26.18 -5.10 11.27
N ILE A 270 25.73 -4.09 10.52
CA ILE A 270 26.49 -3.45 9.45
C ILE A 270 26.56 -1.96 9.75
N ALA A 271 27.74 -1.37 9.58
CA ALA A 271 27.96 0.07 9.74
C ALA A 271 27.29 0.85 8.61
N CYS A 272 26.66 1.97 8.95
CA CYS A 272 26.01 2.88 8.00
C CYS A 272 26.74 4.23 7.90
N GLY A 273 26.39 5.03 6.90
CA GLY A 273 27.06 6.29 6.59
C GLY A 273 26.95 7.38 7.65
N ASP A 274 25.97 7.25 8.56
CA ASP A 274 25.80 8.15 9.71
C ASP A 274 26.57 7.72 10.99
N GLY A 275 27.46 6.73 10.88
CA GLY A 275 28.20 6.19 12.02
C GLY A 275 27.36 5.38 13.00
N ARG A 276 26.22 4.86 12.55
CA ARG A 276 25.36 3.95 13.34
C ARG A 276 25.33 2.57 12.72
N LEU A 277 24.91 1.60 13.51
CA LEU A 277 24.71 0.21 13.08
C LEU A 277 23.28 0.01 12.55
N LEU A 278 23.15 -0.74 11.46
CA LEU A 278 21.92 -1.39 11.08
C LEU A 278 21.97 -2.86 11.52
N ARG A 279 21.11 -3.26 12.44
CA ARG A 279 20.97 -4.66 12.86
C ARG A 279 19.99 -5.36 11.93
N VAL A 280 20.45 -6.39 11.25
CA VAL A 280 19.61 -7.25 10.41
C VAL A 280 19.05 -8.35 11.31
N LEU A 281 17.73 -8.35 11.47
CA LEU A 281 17.01 -9.31 12.32
C LEU A 281 16.54 -10.53 11.54
N GLU A 282 16.04 -10.30 10.32
CA GLU A 282 15.55 -11.38 9.46
C GLU A 282 16.00 -11.15 8.01
N LEU A 283 16.43 -12.23 7.39
CA LEU A 283 16.89 -12.24 6.01
C LEU A 283 16.48 -13.53 5.28
N GLN A 284 16.73 -13.57 3.98
CA GLN A 284 16.45 -14.71 3.13
C GLN A 284 17.57 -14.83 2.08
N GLY A 285 18.31 -15.93 2.11
CA GLY A 285 19.25 -16.28 1.04
C GLY A 285 18.54 -16.71 -0.23
N GLU A 286 19.24 -16.67 -1.34
CA GLU A 286 18.70 -17.09 -2.65
C GLU A 286 18.17 -18.52 -2.62
N GLY A 287 16.93 -18.74 -3.08
CA GLY A 287 16.26 -20.03 -3.06
C GLY A 287 15.90 -20.56 -1.67
N GLY A 288 16.27 -19.84 -0.59
CA GLY A 288 16.04 -20.24 0.78
C GLY A 288 14.70 -19.76 1.35
N LYS A 289 14.53 -20.01 2.67
CA LYS A 289 13.39 -19.50 3.45
C LYS A 289 13.81 -18.23 4.22
N ARG A 290 12.86 -17.37 4.52
CA ARG A 290 13.03 -16.28 5.49
C ARG A 290 13.33 -16.87 6.86
N MET A 291 14.35 -16.34 7.55
CA MET A 291 14.79 -16.81 8.85
C MET A 291 15.50 -15.69 9.64
N ALA A 292 15.70 -15.90 10.94
CA ALA A 292 16.52 -15.00 11.75
C ALA A 292 17.95 -14.93 11.22
N ALA A 293 18.56 -13.74 11.26
CA ALA A 293 19.93 -13.54 10.79
C ALA A 293 20.94 -14.46 11.53
N ALA A 294 20.78 -14.62 12.84
CA ALA A 294 21.61 -15.52 13.64
C ALA A 294 21.54 -16.99 13.17
N ASP A 295 20.36 -17.44 12.72
CA ASP A 295 20.18 -18.80 12.20
C ASP A 295 20.85 -18.97 10.83
N TYR A 296 20.74 -17.97 9.99
CA TYR A 296 21.41 -17.95 8.67
C TYR A 296 22.94 -18.04 8.83
N LEU A 297 23.51 -17.28 9.78
CA LEU A 297 24.95 -17.22 10.00
C LEU A 297 25.56 -18.55 10.49
N ARG A 298 24.80 -19.44 11.13
CA ARG A 298 25.29 -20.77 11.52
C ARG A 298 25.71 -21.62 10.33
N GLY A 299 25.04 -21.47 9.19
CA GLY A 299 25.36 -22.19 7.95
C GLY A 299 26.15 -21.37 6.91
N HIS A 300 26.30 -20.07 7.15
CA HIS A 300 26.89 -19.12 6.21
C HIS A 300 27.79 -18.14 6.99
N PRO A 301 29.02 -18.56 7.35
CA PRO A 301 29.96 -17.66 8.02
C PRO A 301 30.24 -16.40 7.21
N VAL A 302 30.21 -15.26 7.87
CA VAL A 302 30.47 -13.95 7.27
C VAL A 302 31.68 -13.34 7.99
N PRO A 303 32.74 -12.98 7.27
CA PRO A 303 33.89 -12.32 7.87
C PRO A 303 33.53 -10.90 8.28
N LEU A 304 34.17 -10.43 9.36
CA LEU A 304 34.06 -9.04 9.81
C LEU A 304 34.87 -8.12 8.90
N GLY A 305 34.44 -6.86 8.80
CA GLY A 305 35.21 -5.81 8.08
C GLY A 305 35.07 -5.79 6.56
N LEU A 306 34.16 -6.62 6.00
CA LEU A 306 33.88 -6.60 4.54
C LEU A 306 32.71 -5.70 4.22
#